data_0c597d4d25fcc895fe534e651a48d32b
#
_entry.id   0c597d4d25fcc895fe534e651a48d32b
#
_cell.length_a   1.000
_cell.length_b   1.000
_cell.length_c   1.000
_cell.angle_alpha   90.00
_cell.angle_beta   90.00
_cell.angle_gamma   90.00
#
_symmetry.space_group_name_H-M   'P 1'
#
loop_
_entity.id
_entity.type
_entity.pdbx_description
1 polymer ?
#
loop_
_entity_poly.entity_id
_entity_poly.type
_entity_poly.pdbx_seq_one_letter_code
_entity_poly.pdbx_strand_id
1 'polypeptide(L)'
;MSIERDHTNNSTRGSLRLAPNVEDFEEHKRKLPRQFVNFTFYRARPEWRLLEEADKLRCREEFVATVADFRPRLLIHTYSTVGLRTNVDFMIWRIGYELDPIQEMTARLNHTEMGKYIEPSQSFLSMTKRSMYIDKDNPEHAEDRLHIVPGKSKYLFVYPFVKTREWYSRPGEVRQEMMEEHIRIGSKYRSVKLHTTYSFGLDDQEFVVAFETDNPADFLDLVQELRETKASSYTLRDTPMFTCRQRTLAECLEGLG
;
A
#
# COMPACT_ATOMS: atom_id res chain seq x y z
N MET A 1 40.76 -32.15 -56.85
CA MET A 1 40.95 -31.43 -55.57
C MET A 1 39.91 -30.30 -55.55
N SER A 2 38.72 -30.61 -55.09
CA SER A 2 37.57 -29.70 -55.05
C SER A 2 37.23 -29.45 -53.62
N ILE A 3 37.17 -28.19 -53.22
CA ILE A 3 36.80 -27.72 -51.91
C ILE A 3 35.36 -27.23 -52.01
N GLU A 4 34.44 -27.99 -51.46
CA GLU A 4 33.02 -27.58 -51.23
C GLU A 4 32.97 -26.58 -50.08
N ARG A 5 32.30 -25.43 -50.28
CA ARG A 5 31.92 -24.50 -49.23
C ARG A 5 30.43 -24.66 -48.97
N ASP A 6 30.17 -25.15 -47.80
CA ASP A 6 28.83 -25.31 -47.25
C ASP A 6 28.35 -23.94 -46.69
N HIS A 7 27.30 -23.37 -47.24
CA HIS A 7 26.62 -22.21 -46.76
C HIS A 7 25.30 -22.63 -46.08
N THR A 8 25.39 -22.94 -44.79
CA THR A 8 24.17 -23.08 -43.97
C THR A 8 23.67 -21.72 -43.53
N ASN A 9 22.61 -21.31 -44.19
CA ASN A 9 21.83 -20.11 -43.89
C ASN A 9 20.91 -20.42 -42.68
N ASN A 10 21.29 -19.98 -41.49
CA ASN A 10 20.51 -20.16 -40.27
C ASN A 10 19.59 -18.97 -40.05
N SER A 11 18.41 -19.04 -40.66
CA SER A 11 17.31 -18.10 -40.50
C SER A 11 16.65 -18.33 -39.14
N THR A 12 17.06 -17.57 -38.12
CA THR A 12 16.33 -17.49 -36.85
C THR A 12 14.98 -16.79 -37.04
N ARG A 13 13.96 -17.59 -37.24
CA ARG A 13 12.57 -17.12 -37.15
C ARG A 13 12.30 -16.71 -35.70
N GLY A 14 12.21 -15.42 -35.44
CA GLY A 14 11.70 -14.88 -34.19
C GLY A 14 10.27 -15.39 -33.98
N SER A 15 10.06 -16.21 -32.96
CA SER A 15 8.73 -16.61 -32.54
C SER A 15 7.99 -15.37 -32.02
N LEU A 16 7.01 -14.90 -32.76
CA LEU A 16 6.01 -13.98 -32.27
C LEU A 16 5.35 -14.65 -31.05
N ARG A 17 5.64 -14.15 -29.85
CA ARG A 17 4.89 -14.53 -28.65
C ARG A 17 3.47 -14.00 -28.85
N LEU A 18 2.53 -14.91 -29.04
CA LEU A 18 1.11 -14.60 -28.97
C LEU A 18 0.82 -13.96 -27.62
N ALA A 19 0.02 -12.92 -27.59
CA ALA A 19 -0.45 -12.35 -26.33
C ALA A 19 -1.12 -13.46 -25.51
N PRO A 20 -0.82 -13.58 -24.19
CA PRO A 20 -1.44 -14.60 -23.36
C PRO A 20 -2.97 -14.45 -23.42
N ASN A 21 -3.68 -15.55 -23.49
CA ASN A 21 -5.13 -15.53 -23.44
C ASN A 21 -5.59 -15.15 -22.01
N VAL A 22 -6.86 -14.82 -21.82
CA VAL A 22 -7.40 -14.39 -20.53
C VAL A 22 -7.22 -15.48 -19.45
N GLU A 23 -7.33 -16.76 -19.82
CA GLU A 23 -7.16 -17.88 -18.90
C GLU A 23 -5.72 -18.03 -18.42
N ASP A 24 -4.74 -17.88 -19.32
CA ASP A 24 -3.31 -17.88 -18.98
C ASP A 24 -2.96 -16.69 -18.06
N PHE A 25 -3.61 -15.54 -18.27
CA PHE A 25 -3.42 -14.36 -17.44
C PHE A 25 -3.99 -14.57 -16.03
N GLU A 26 -5.19 -15.14 -15.90
CA GLU A 26 -5.81 -15.44 -14.61
C GLU A 26 -5.07 -16.54 -13.86
N GLU A 27 -4.58 -17.59 -14.54
CA GLU A 27 -3.76 -18.62 -13.93
C GLU A 27 -2.40 -18.07 -13.45
N HIS A 28 -1.81 -17.14 -14.19
CA HIS A 28 -0.57 -16.46 -13.82
C HIS A 28 -0.78 -15.56 -12.60
N LYS A 29 -1.89 -14.83 -12.55
CA LYS A 29 -2.31 -14.00 -11.40
C LYS A 29 -2.47 -14.82 -10.12
N ARG A 30 -3.01 -16.03 -10.22
CA ARG A 30 -3.16 -16.97 -9.07
C ARG A 30 -1.83 -17.49 -8.53
N LYS A 31 -0.76 -17.49 -9.32
CA LYS A 31 0.58 -17.97 -8.96
C LYS A 31 1.50 -16.89 -8.46
N LEU A 32 1.12 -15.61 -8.52
CA LEU A 32 1.97 -14.53 -8.03
C LEU A 32 2.13 -14.62 -6.50
N PRO A 33 3.34 -14.36 -5.99
CA PRO A 33 3.56 -14.32 -4.55
C PRO A 33 2.77 -13.18 -3.91
N ARG A 34 2.55 -13.28 -2.60
CA ARG A 34 1.93 -12.21 -1.82
C ARG A 34 2.82 -10.97 -1.84
N GLN A 35 2.19 -9.80 -1.86
CA GLN A 35 2.89 -8.53 -1.77
C GLN A 35 3.16 -8.19 -0.30
N PHE A 36 4.37 -7.74 0.00
CA PHE A 36 4.66 -6.94 1.19
C PHE A 36 4.12 -5.53 0.98
N VAL A 37 3.54 -4.97 2.00
CA VAL A 37 2.95 -3.63 2.00
C VAL A 37 3.46 -2.89 3.22
N ASN A 38 4.06 -1.74 3.00
CA ASN A 38 4.60 -0.92 4.06
C ASN A 38 4.13 0.53 3.92
N PHE A 39 3.65 1.08 5.04
CA PHE A 39 3.29 2.48 5.18
C PHE A 39 4.26 3.12 6.16
N THR A 40 5.15 3.99 5.72
CA THR A 40 6.05 4.72 6.61
C THR A 40 5.71 6.20 6.59
N PHE A 41 5.46 6.74 7.77
CA PHE A 41 5.15 8.13 8.02
C PHE A 41 6.39 8.83 8.55
N TYR A 42 6.70 9.98 7.99
CA TYR A 42 7.88 10.77 8.31
C TYR A 42 7.49 12.11 8.91
N ARG A 43 8.36 12.61 9.77
CA ARG A 43 8.30 13.94 10.36
C ARG A 43 9.60 14.68 10.07
N ALA A 44 9.49 15.95 9.68
CA ALA A 44 10.64 16.84 9.57
C ALA A 44 11.05 17.32 10.96
N ARG A 45 12.35 17.32 11.23
CA ARG A 45 12.94 17.93 12.43
C ARG A 45 12.92 19.45 12.29
N PRO A 46 12.85 20.20 13.40
CA PRO A 46 12.84 21.67 13.36
C PRO A 46 14.02 22.29 12.61
N GLU A 47 15.18 21.63 12.68
CA GLU A 47 16.44 22.06 12.04
C GLU A 47 16.31 22.15 10.52
N TRP A 48 15.40 21.36 9.89
CA TRP A 48 15.12 21.44 8.46
C TRP A 48 14.75 22.87 8.02
N ARG A 49 13.92 23.55 8.84
CA ARG A 49 13.43 24.90 8.50
C ARG A 49 14.49 25.98 8.63
N LEU A 50 15.61 25.67 9.28
CA LEU A 50 16.74 26.59 9.47
C LEU A 50 17.73 26.59 8.30
N LEU A 51 17.60 25.62 7.37
CA LEU A 51 18.47 25.53 6.22
C LEU A 51 18.17 26.63 5.20
N GLU A 52 19.22 27.04 4.49
CA GLU A 52 19.08 27.90 3.31
C GLU A 52 18.31 27.19 2.20
N GLU A 53 17.55 27.94 1.41
CA GLU A 53 16.67 27.34 0.38
C GLU A 53 17.43 26.55 -0.68
N ALA A 54 18.66 26.99 -1.02
CA ALA A 54 19.53 26.25 -1.95
C ALA A 54 19.92 24.86 -1.41
N ASP A 55 20.16 24.74 -0.10
CA ASP A 55 20.46 23.47 0.56
C ASP A 55 19.23 22.57 0.63
N LYS A 56 18.08 23.12 0.99
CA LYS A 56 16.80 22.40 0.97
C LYS A 56 16.51 21.83 -0.42
N LEU A 57 16.71 22.60 -1.46
CA LEU A 57 16.49 22.16 -2.84
C LEU A 57 17.36 20.94 -3.18
N ARG A 58 18.67 21.01 -2.91
CA ARG A 58 19.60 19.89 -3.15
C ARG A 58 19.20 18.64 -2.37
N CYS A 59 18.84 18.80 -1.08
CA CYS A 59 18.40 17.70 -0.23
C CYS A 59 17.12 17.05 -0.78
N ARG A 60 16.14 17.85 -1.22
CA ARG A 60 14.90 17.37 -1.81
C ARG A 60 15.15 16.60 -3.11
N GLU A 61 15.97 17.14 -4.00
CA GLU A 61 16.31 16.50 -5.28
C GLU A 61 17.00 15.15 -5.08
N GLU A 62 18.00 15.08 -4.20
CA GLU A 62 18.69 13.82 -3.84
C GLU A 62 17.72 12.78 -3.29
N PHE A 63 16.85 13.18 -2.37
CA PHE A 63 15.88 12.27 -1.77
C PHE A 63 14.87 11.74 -2.80
N VAL A 64 14.34 12.62 -3.65
CA VAL A 64 13.41 12.25 -4.74
C VAL A 64 14.07 11.29 -5.72
N ALA A 65 15.33 11.57 -6.13
CA ALA A 65 16.08 10.71 -7.03
C ALA A 65 16.32 9.33 -6.40
N THR A 66 16.68 9.28 -5.11
CA THR A 66 16.87 8.02 -4.38
C THR A 66 15.59 7.19 -4.36
N VAL A 67 14.44 7.79 -4.12
CA VAL A 67 13.14 7.07 -4.16
C VAL A 67 12.83 6.58 -5.58
N ALA A 68 13.14 7.38 -6.61
CA ALA A 68 12.87 7.03 -8.01
C ALA A 68 13.64 5.78 -8.45
N ASP A 69 14.85 5.55 -7.95
CA ASP A 69 15.67 4.36 -8.26
C ASP A 69 14.97 3.04 -7.88
N PHE A 70 14.06 3.07 -6.92
CA PHE A 70 13.34 1.88 -6.45
C PHE A 70 12.03 1.59 -7.20
N ARG A 71 11.54 2.51 -8.05
CA ARG A 71 10.29 2.31 -8.82
C ARG A 71 10.27 1.06 -9.71
N PRO A 72 11.39 0.58 -10.27
CA PRO A 72 11.39 -0.70 -10.99
C PRO A 72 11.14 -1.93 -10.12
N ARG A 73 11.36 -1.84 -8.81
CA ARG A 73 11.24 -2.94 -7.84
C ARG A 73 10.07 -2.79 -6.88
N LEU A 74 9.58 -1.57 -6.68
CA LEU A 74 8.50 -1.22 -5.76
C LEU A 74 7.45 -0.33 -6.43
N LEU A 75 6.18 -0.62 -6.18
CA LEU A 75 5.12 0.33 -6.42
C LEU A 75 5.12 1.34 -5.26
N ILE A 76 5.30 2.61 -5.56
CA ILE A 76 5.50 3.67 -4.56
C ILE A 76 4.49 4.79 -4.77
N HIS A 77 3.73 5.07 -3.73
CA HIS A 77 2.81 6.21 -3.64
C HIS A 77 3.20 7.11 -2.47
N THR A 78 2.94 8.41 -2.61
CA THR A 78 3.31 9.42 -1.62
C THR A 78 2.13 10.32 -1.29
N TYR A 79 2.07 10.74 -0.04
CA TYR A 79 0.96 11.51 0.49
C TYR A 79 1.46 12.54 1.49
N SER A 80 0.92 13.75 1.46
CA SER A 80 1.14 14.76 2.48
C SER A 80 0.14 14.61 3.62
N THR A 81 0.61 14.83 4.85
CA THR A 81 -0.19 14.94 6.07
C THR A 81 0.02 16.30 6.74
N VAL A 82 0.76 17.21 6.10
CA VAL A 82 1.01 18.57 6.60
C VAL A 82 -0.29 19.28 6.93
N GLY A 83 -0.38 19.81 8.15
CA GLY A 83 -1.58 20.48 8.65
C GLY A 83 -2.73 19.56 9.07
N LEU A 84 -2.63 18.25 8.82
CA LEU A 84 -3.66 17.26 9.18
C LEU A 84 -3.32 16.48 10.46
N ARG A 85 -2.03 16.35 10.78
CA ARG A 85 -1.53 15.68 11.98
C ARG A 85 -0.35 16.45 12.55
N THR A 86 -0.16 16.38 13.86
CA THR A 86 0.92 17.11 14.55
C THR A 86 2.25 16.35 14.60
N ASN A 87 2.21 15.06 14.39
CA ASN A 87 3.35 14.16 14.59
C ASN A 87 3.89 13.52 13.29
N VAL A 88 3.31 13.85 12.15
CA VAL A 88 3.72 13.36 10.82
C VAL A 88 3.49 14.44 9.76
N ASP A 89 4.33 14.49 8.75
CA ASP A 89 4.28 15.48 7.68
C ASP A 89 4.03 14.85 6.30
N PHE A 90 4.56 13.65 6.05
CA PHE A 90 4.28 12.92 4.82
C PHE A 90 4.38 11.40 5.03
N MET A 91 3.85 10.65 4.08
CA MET A 91 3.86 9.20 4.09
C MET A 91 4.32 8.65 2.74
N ILE A 92 5.11 7.58 2.79
CA ILE A 92 5.46 6.76 1.62
C ILE A 92 4.78 5.40 1.79
N TRP A 93 3.94 5.03 0.83
CA TRP A 93 3.33 3.72 0.70
C TRP A 93 4.12 2.89 -0.31
N ARG A 94 4.71 1.79 0.15
CA ARG A 94 5.57 0.89 -0.63
C ARG A 94 4.93 -0.48 -0.74
N ILE A 95 4.89 -1.04 -1.95
CA ILE A 95 4.34 -2.35 -2.24
C ILE A 95 5.34 -3.10 -3.11
N GLY A 96 5.68 -4.33 -2.72
CA GLY A 96 6.62 -5.17 -3.47
C GLY A 96 6.47 -6.65 -3.13
N TYR A 97 7.12 -7.50 -3.88
CA TYR A 97 7.07 -8.96 -3.66
C TYR A 97 8.15 -9.45 -2.72
N GLU A 98 9.13 -8.62 -2.42
CA GLU A 98 10.27 -8.89 -1.54
C GLU A 98 10.41 -7.79 -0.50
N LEU A 99 10.95 -8.13 0.68
CA LEU A 99 11.17 -7.19 1.76
C LEU A 99 12.46 -6.37 1.56
N ASP A 100 13.47 -6.99 0.93
CA ASP A 100 14.81 -6.39 0.76
C ASP A 100 14.78 -5.01 0.08
N PRO A 101 14.01 -4.77 -1.03
CA PRO A 101 13.94 -3.45 -1.63
C PRO A 101 13.38 -2.38 -0.68
N ILE A 102 12.48 -2.75 0.23
CA ILE A 102 11.91 -1.81 1.21
C ILE A 102 12.97 -1.41 2.24
N GLN A 103 13.77 -2.37 2.73
CA GLN A 103 14.85 -2.12 3.67
C GLN A 103 16.00 -1.34 3.00
N GLU A 104 16.42 -1.76 1.82
CA GLU A 104 17.48 -1.10 1.04
C GLU A 104 17.14 0.37 0.74
N MET A 105 15.90 0.64 0.31
CA MET A 105 15.42 1.99 0.09
C MET A 105 15.52 2.82 1.37
N THR A 106 15.04 2.29 2.50
CA THR A 106 15.11 3.00 3.78
C THR A 106 16.55 3.29 4.19
N ALA A 107 17.45 2.31 4.05
CA ALA A 107 18.87 2.49 4.35
C ALA A 107 19.49 3.59 3.47
N ARG A 108 19.21 3.59 2.15
CA ARG A 108 19.72 4.63 1.24
C ARG A 108 19.15 6.01 1.58
N LEU A 109 17.87 6.12 1.93
CA LEU A 109 17.25 7.38 2.34
C LEU A 109 17.89 7.95 3.61
N ASN A 110 18.24 7.10 4.58
CA ASN A 110 18.93 7.51 5.79
C ASN A 110 20.36 8.07 5.51
N HIS A 111 20.97 7.70 4.38
CA HIS A 111 22.29 8.21 3.95
C HIS A 111 22.21 9.50 3.13
N THR A 112 21.01 9.93 2.68
CA THR A 112 20.87 11.22 2.01
C THR A 112 21.07 12.38 2.99
N GLU A 113 21.41 13.56 2.48
CA GLU A 113 21.51 14.77 3.31
C GLU A 113 20.16 15.06 3.99
N MET A 114 19.02 14.88 3.30
CA MET A 114 17.69 15.04 3.88
C MET A 114 17.41 14.03 4.99
N GLY A 115 18.00 12.83 4.94
CA GLY A 115 17.86 11.80 5.97
C GLY A 115 18.29 12.27 7.36
N LYS A 116 19.12 13.31 7.47
CA LYS A 116 19.53 13.92 8.74
C LYS A 116 18.42 14.74 9.38
N TYR A 117 17.46 15.22 8.59
CA TYR A 117 16.43 16.17 8.98
C TYR A 117 15.01 15.59 9.02
N ILE A 118 14.86 14.32 8.68
CA ILE A 118 13.60 13.61 8.78
C ILE A 118 13.75 12.37 9.64
N GLU A 119 12.66 11.97 10.27
CA GLU A 119 12.60 10.76 11.07
C GLU A 119 11.32 9.98 10.80
N PRO A 120 11.36 8.63 10.77
CA PRO A 120 10.15 7.84 10.74
C PRO A 120 9.44 7.99 12.09
N SER A 121 8.22 8.49 12.06
CA SER A 121 7.37 8.66 13.24
C SER A 121 6.46 7.45 13.47
N GLN A 122 6.03 6.80 12.39
CA GLN A 122 5.19 5.61 12.43
C GLN A 122 5.48 4.75 11.21
N SER A 123 5.46 3.42 11.40
CA SER A 123 5.55 2.47 10.28
C SER A 123 4.59 1.31 10.52
N PHE A 124 3.98 0.82 9.44
CA PHE A 124 3.16 -0.39 9.45
C PHE A 124 3.65 -1.34 8.37
N LEU A 125 3.93 -2.59 8.75
CA LEU A 125 4.29 -3.66 7.84
C LEU A 125 3.16 -4.70 7.77
N SER A 126 2.82 -5.12 6.58
CA SER A 126 1.76 -6.08 6.32
C SER A 126 1.99 -6.84 5.01
N MET A 127 1.14 -7.81 4.73
CA MET A 127 1.13 -8.55 3.47
C MET A 127 -0.29 -8.70 2.93
N THR A 128 -0.41 -8.85 1.62
CA THR A 128 -1.66 -9.26 1.00
C THR A 128 -1.99 -10.71 1.34
N LYS A 129 -3.28 -10.99 1.50
CA LYS A 129 -3.79 -12.34 1.74
C LYS A 129 -5.24 -12.43 1.28
N ARG A 130 -5.64 -13.57 0.73
CA ARG A 130 -7.04 -13.84 0.42
C ARG A 130 -7.89 -13.67 1.68
N SER A 131 -9.04 -13.00 1.55
CA SER A 131 -9.98 -12.84 2.65
C SER A 131 -10.44 -14.21 3.15
N MET A 132 -10.58 -14.35 4.48
CA MET A 132 -11.20 -15.53 5.10
C MET A 132 -12.71 -15.50 4.99
N TYR A 133 -13.28 -14.32 4.74
CA TYR A 133 -14.72 -14.11 4.65
C TYR A 133 -15.13 -13.97 3.20
N ILE A 134 -16.21 -14.66 2.86
CA ILE A 134 -16.76 -14.68 1.50
C ILE A 134 -17.77 -13.55 1.38
N ASP A 135 -17.60 -12.73 0.38
CA ASP A 135 -18.65 -11.83 -0.09
C ASP A 135 -19.57 -12.63 -1.01
N LYS A 136 -20.75 -13.01 -0.48
CA LYS A 136 -21.71 -13.84 -1.23
C LYS A 136 -22.34 -13.10 -2.40
N ASP A 137 -22.42 -11.76 -2.30
CA ASP A 137 -23.01 -10.91 -3.33
C ASP A 137 -21.99 -10.61 -4.45
N ASN A 138 -20.68 -10.71 -4.14
CA ASN A 138 -19.60 -10.46 -5.09
C ASN A 138 -18.41 -11.41 -4.83
N PRO A 139 -18.53 -12.70 -5.15
CA PRO A 139 -17.48 -13.69 -4.87
C PRO A 139 -16.14 -13.40 -5.59
N GLU A 140 -16.18 -12.65 -6.71
CA GLU A 140 -14.98 -12.22 -7.46
C GLU A 140 -14.13 -11.22 -6.68
N HIS A 141 -14.71 -10.42 -5.78
CA HIS A 141 -13.98 -9.46 -4.96
C HIS A 141 -12.96 -10.12 -4.00
N ALA A 142 -13.08 -11.40 -3.71
CA ALA A 142 -12.13 -12.12 -2.87
C ALA A 142 -10.75 -12.28 -3.55
N GLU A 143 -10.71 -12.34 -4.87
CA GLU A 143 -9.47 -12.48 -5.66
C GLU A 143 -8.78 -11.14 -5.90
N ASP A 144 -9.53 -10.05 -6.02
CA ASP A 144 -8.98 -8.70 -6.18
C ASP A 144 -8.15 -8.22 -4.98
N ARG A 145 -8.31 -8.88 -3.81
CA ARG A 145 -7.57 -8.57 -2.58
C ARG A 145 -6.20 -9.24 -2.48
N LEU A 146 -5.85 -10.14 -3.38
CA LEU A 146 -4.53 -10.77 -3.41
C LEU A 146 -3.42 -9.83 -3.86
N HIS A 147 -3.77 -8.83 -4.66
CA HIS A 147 -2.82 -7.84 -5.16
C HIS A 147 -3.39 -6.44 -5.00
N ILE A 148 -2.65 -5.60 -4.31
CA ILE A 148 -2.99 -4.19 -4.17
C ILE A 148 -2.51 -3.46 -5.43
N VAL A 149 -3.47 -2.78 -6.05
CA VAL A 149 -3.23 -1.80 -7.09
C VAL A 149 -3.85 -0.49 -6.60
N PRO A 150 -3.04 0.44 -6.05
CA PRO A 150 -3.54 1.73 -5.61
C PRO A 150 -4.27 2.47 -6.72
N GLY A 151 -5.33 3.18 -6.35
CA GLY A 151 -6.08 4.04 -7.24
C GLY A 151 -5.37 5.38 -7.50
N LYS A 152 -6.15 6.35 -7.99
CA LYS A 152 -5.71 7.73 -8.19
C LYS A 152 -6.52 8.72 -7.37
N SER A 153 -7.16 8.23 -6.30
CA SER A 153 -7.99 9.06 -5.42
C SER A 153 -7.16 10.10 -4.67
N LYS A 154 -7.78 11.25 -4.43
CA LYS A 154 -7.12 12.39 -3.76
C LYS A 154 -6.77 12.13 -2.31
N TYR A 155 -7.55 11.26 -1.64
CA TYR A 155 -7.40 10.99 -0.22
C TYR A 155 -7.16 9.52 0.04
N LEU A 156 -6.36 9.26 1.06
CA LEU A 156 -6.14 7.94 1.63
C LEU A 156 -6.29 8.03 3.15
N PHE A 157 -7.07 7.13 3.73
CA PHE A 157 -7.23 6.98 5.18
C PHE A 157 -6.59 5.67 5.59
N VAL A 158 -5.56 5.73 6.44
CA VAL A 158 -4.78 4.55 6.85
C VAL A 158 -4.78 4.41 8.36
N TYR A 159 -5.01 3.19 8.84
CA TYR A 159 -4.87 2.87 10.26
C TYR A 159 -4.61 1.39 10.51
N PRO A 160 -3.90 1.06 11.63
CA PRO A 160 -3.78 -0.30 12.10
C PRO A 160 -5.11 -0.77 12.67
N PHE A 161 -5.36 -2.08 12.60
CA PHE A 161 -6.61 -2.63 13.10
C PHE A 161 -6.34 -3.93 13.85
N VAL A 162 -6.95 -4.08 15.02
CA VAL A 162 -6.82 -5.24 15.91
C VAL A 162 -8.18 -5.65 16.41
N LYS A 163 -8.49 -6.94 16.31
CA LYS A 163 -9.68 -7.56 16.90
C LYS A 163 -9.40 -8.03 18.34
N THR A 164 -10.45 -8.20 19.12
CA THR A 164 -10.34 -8.86 20.41
C THR A 164 -10.02 -10.35 20.28
N ARG A 165 -9.41 -10.97 21.31
CA ARG A 165 -9.17 -12.42 21.29
C ARG A 165 -10.49 -13.20 21.26
N GLU A 166 -11.55 -12.64 21.82
CA GLU A 166 -12.89 -13.21 21.77
C GLU A 166 -13.42 -13.39 20.34
N TRP A 167 -13.11 -12.45 19.43
CA TRP A 167 -13.44 -12.58 18.00
C TRP A 167 -12.96 -13.93 17.45
N TYR A 168 -11.72 -14.29 17.71
CA TYR A 168 -11.10 -15.50 17.18
C TYR A 168 -11.60 -16.78 17.85
N SER A 169 -12.13 -16.70 19.08
CA SER A 169 -12.73 -17.83 19.77
C SER A 169 -14.15 -18.15 19.30
N ARG A 170 -14.80 -17.23 18.56
CA ARG A 170 -16.12 -17.48 17.99
C ARG A 170 -16.05 -18.51 16.86
N PRO A 171 -17.08 -19.36 16.71
CA PRO A 171 -17.18 -20.26 15.55
C PRO A 171 -17.07 -19.49 14.22
N GLY A 172 -16.45 -20.13 13.21
CA GLY A 172 -16.23 -19.50 11.90
C GLY A 172 -17.52 -19.01 11.24
N GLU A 173 -18.60 -19.80 11.36
CA GLU A 173 -19.93 -19.46 10.83
C GLU A 173 -20.51 -18.18 11.45
N VAL A 174 -20.37 -18.04 12.78
CA VAL A 174 -20.84 -16.83 13.50
C VAL A 174 -20.05 -15.60 13.05
N ARG A 175 -18.73 -15.73 12.86
CA ARG A 175 -17.89 -14.66 12.34
C ARG A 175 -18.26 -14.29 10.90
N GLN A 176 -18.57 -15.30 10.08
CA GLN A 176 -18.99 -15.09 8.70
C GLN A 176 -20.31 -14.29 8.66
N GLU A 177 -21.32 -14.66 9.46
CA GLU A 177 -22.60 -13.94 9.53
C GLU A 177 -22.42 -12.46 9.90
N MET A 178 -21.59 -12.18 10.94
CA MET A 178 -21.29 -10.81 11.34
C MET A 178 -20.54 -10.03 10.24
N MET A 179 -19.68 -10.69 9.51
CA MET A 179 -18.95 -10.07 8.40
C MET A 179 -19.80 -9.86 7.16
N GLU A 180 -20.81 -10.67 6.91
CA GLU A 180 -21.81 -10.43 5.84
C GLU A 180 -22.53 -9.09 6.04
N GLU A 181 -22.98 -8.80 7.28
CA GLU A 181 -23.54 -7.49 7.61
C GLU A 181 -22.55 -6.36 7.32
N HIS A 182 -21.30 -6.52 7.79
CA HIS A 182 -20.23 -5.55 7.62
C HIS A 182 -19.88 -5.30 6.13
N ILE A 183 -19.79 -6.38 5.34
CA ILE A 183 -19.50 -6.31 3.90
C ILE A 183 -20.66 -5.62 3.17
N ARG A 184 -21.90 -5.97 3.48
CA ARG A 184 -23.09 -5.37 2.88
C ARG A 184 -23.15 -3.85 3.11
N ILE A 185 -22.77 -3.37 4.29
CA ILE A 185 -22.68 -1.95 4.58
C ILE A 185 -21.54 -1.33 3.75
N GLY A 186 -20.36 -1.94 3.76
CA GLY A 186 -19.22 -1.47 2.97
C GLY A 186 -19.52 -1.32 1.48
N SER A 187 -20.31 -2.25 0.93
CA SER A 187 -20.68 -2.26 -0.50
C SER A 187 -21.62 -1.14 -0.93
N LYS A 188 -22.25 -0.41 0.01
CA LYS A 188 -23.04 0.78 -0.32
C LYS A 188 -22.17 1.94 -0.80
N TYR A 189 -20.93 2.02 -0.31
CA TYR A 189 -20.02 3.15 -0.53
C TYR A 189 -19.02 2.87 -1.65
N ARG A 190 -19.52 2.77 -2.89
CA ARG A 190 -18.71 2.44 -4.08
C ARG A 190 -17.63 3.48 -4.42
N SER A 191 -17.76 4.69 -3.89
CA SER A 191 -16.76 5.75 -4.02
C SER A 191 -15.53 5.54 -3.13
N VAL A 192 -15.61 4.58 -2.18
CA VAL A 192 -14.53 4.26 -1.23
C VAL A 192 -13.93 2.92 -1.56
N LYS A 193 -12.68 2.91 -2.01
CA LYS A 193 -11.92 1.70 -2.32
C LYS A 193 -11.13 1.25 -1.10
N LEU A 194 -11.38 0.04 -0.63
CA LEU A 194 -10.72 -0.55 0.53
C LEU A 194 -9.55 -1.45 0.12
N HIS A 195 -8.43 -1.27 0.80
CA HIS A 195 -7.29 -2.19 0.82
C HIS A 195 -7.09 -2.71 2.24
N THR A 196 -7.33 -4.00 2.45
CA THR A 196 -7.05 -4.69 3.72
C THR A 196 -5.83 -5.57 3.56
N THR A 197 -4.83 -5.37 4.43
CA THR A 197 -3.63 -6.19 4.49
C THR A 197 -3.45 -6.80 5.87
N TYR A 198 -2.68 -7.87 5.96
CA TYR A 198 -2.56 -8.73 7.12
C TYR A 198 -1.18 -8.61 7.73
N SER A 199 -1.11 -8.42 9.06
CA SER A 199 0.13 -8.20 9.80
C SER A 199 0.39 -9.24 10.90
N PHE A 200 -0.44 -10.26 11.04
CA PHE A 200 -0.30 -11.28 12.08
C PHE A 200 1.13 -11.82 12.20
N GLY A 201 1.82 -11.50 13.30
CA GLY A 201 3.19 -11.92 13.54
C GLY A 201 4.27 -11.19 12.72
N LEU A 202 3.87 -10.23 11.86
CA LEU A 202 4.78 -9.38 11.10
C LEU A 202 5.00 -8.03 11.79
N ASP A 203 3.99 -7.55 12.51
CA ASP A 203 3.99 -6.26 13.17
C ASP A 203 3.00 -6.30 14.37
N ASP A 204 2.88 -5.21 15.13
CA ASP A 204 2.08 -5.14 16.37
C ASP A 204 0.57 -5.20 16.14
N GLN A 205 0.09 -4.80 14.96
CA GLN A 205 -1.31 -4.90 14.57
C GLN A 205 -1.60 -6.22 13.86
N GLU A 206 -2.88 -6.55 13.71
CA GLU A 206 -3.33 -7.74 12.97
C GLU A 206 -3.62 -7.43 11.50
N PHE A 207 -4.05 -6.19 11.24
CA PHE A 207 -4.35 -5.69 9.90
C PHE A 207 -3.87 -4.25 9.76
N VAL A 208 -3.61 -3.86 8.51
CA VAL A 208 -3.58 -2.46 8.10
C VAL A 208 -4.70 -2.27 7.09
N VAL A 209 -5.57 -1.30 7.35
CA VAL A 209 -6.65 -0.92 6.43
C VAL A 209 -6.34 0.44 5.83
N ALA A 210 -6.53 0.54 4.52
CA ALA A 210 -6.31 1.76 3.76
C ALA A 210 -7.49 2.00 2.83
N PHE A 211 -8.10 3.17 2.92
CA PHE A 211 -9.29 3.53 2.15
C PHE A 211 -8.97 4.70 1.23
N GLU A 212 -9.17 4.51 -0.07
CA GLU A 212 -9.01 5.55 -1.08
C GLU A 212 -10.37 6.12 -1.47
N THR A 213 -10.48 7.45 -1.53
CA THR A 213 -11.68 8.13 -2.05
C THR A 213 -11.37 9.56 -2.47
N ASP A 214 -12.20 10.10 -3.35
CA ASP A 214 -12.26 11.53 -3.67
C ASP A 214 -13.27 12.28 -2.79
N ASN A 215 -14.14 11.54 -2.08
CA ASN A 215 -15.17 12.09 -1.20
C ASN A 215 -14.96 11.65 0.27
N PRO A 216 -14.32 12.49 1.10
CA PRO A 216 -14.11 12.17 2.52
C PRO A 216 -15.40 12.02 3.33
N ALA A 217 -16.51 12.65 2.90
CA ALA A 217 -17.79 12.50 3.58
C ALA A 217 -18.31 11.08 3.48
N ASP A 218 -18.23 10.45 2.31
CA ASP A 218 -18.62 9.03 2.14
C ASP A 218 -17.79 8.10 3.03
N PHE A 219 -16.50 8.40 3.23
CA PHE A 219 -15.67 7.63 4.14
C PHE A 219 -16.07 7.80 5.60
N LEU A 220 -16.41 9.02 6.01
CA LEU A 220 -16.92 9.31 7.36
C LEU A 220 -18.21 8.54 7.62
N ASP A 221 -19.17 8.63 6.71
CA ASP A 221 -20.46 7.96 6.81
C ASP A 221 -20.31 6.44 6.81
N LEU A 222 -19.45 5.89 5.93
CA LEU A 222 -19.10 4.48 5.91
C LEU A 222 -18.57 4.01 7.28
N VAL A 223 -17.59 4.71 7.86
CA VAL A 223 -17.01 4.30 9.14
C VAL A 223 -18.03 4.40 10.26
N GLN A 224 -18.90 5.41 10.25
CA GLN A 224 -19.99 5.53 11.23
C GLN A 224 -20.94 4.35 11.14
N GLU A 225 -21.46 4.00 9.96
CA GLU A 225 -22.34 2.83 9.78
C GLU A 225 -21.64 1.52 10.15
N LEU A 226 -20.35 1.36 9.80
CA LEU A 226 -19.60 0.16 10.15
C LEU A 226 -19.45 -0.03 11.67
N ARG A 227 -19.39 1.06 12.44
CA ARG A 227 -19.34 0.99 13.91
C ARG A 227 -20.61 0.50 14.55
N GLU A 228 -21.74 0.57 13.88
CA GLU A 228 -23.04 0.06 14.34
C GLU A 228 -23.18 -1.46 14.12
N THR A 229 -22.28 -2.08 13.35
CA THR A 229 -22.34 -3.52 13.06
C THR A 229 -21.91 -4.39 14.25
N LYS A 230 -22.46 -5.61 14.31
CA LYS A 230 -22.06 -6.61 15.32
C LYS A 230 -20.55 -6.90 15.29
N ALA A 231 -19.94 -6.95 14.10
CA ALA A 231 -18.51 -7.19 13.95
C ALA A 231 -17.65 -6.08 14.60
N SER A 232 -18.17 -4.85 14.68
CA SER A 232 -17.46 -3.71 15.27
C SER A 232 -17.26 -3.86 16.78
N SER A 233 -18.17 -4.50 17.52
CA SER A 233 -18.05 -4.72 18.97
C SER A 233 -16.82 -5.53 19.37
N TYR A 234 -16.22 -6.26 18.41
CA TYR A 234 -14.97 -7.02 18.61
C TYR A 234 -13.72 -6.24 18.15
N THR A 235 -13.80 -4.94 17.93
CA THR A 235 -12.62 -4.13 17.63
C THR A 235 -11.93 -3.77 18.93
N LEU A 236 -10.66 -4.19 19.08
CA LEU A 236 -9.82 -3.83 20.22
C LEU A 236 -9.14 -2.49 20.01
N ARG A 237 -8.61 -2.25 18.79
CA ARG A 237 -7.88 -1.03 18.43
C ARG A 237 -7.96 -0.76 16.94
N ASP A 238 -8.19 0.49 16.59
CA ASP A 238 -8.21 1.01 15.22
C ASP A 238 -7.53 2.39 15.12
N THR A 239 -6.56 2.63 15.98
CA THR A 239 -5.79 3.87 16.08
C THR A 239 -4.28 3.59 16.10
N PRO A 240 -3.43 4.59 15.69
CA PRO A 240 -3.77 5.93 15.20
C PRO A 240 -4.34 5.93 13.77
N MET A 241 -5.26 6.86 13.48
CA MET A 241 -5.82 7.06 12.13
C MET A 241 -5.10 8.20 11.43
N PHE A 242 -4.78 8.03 10.14
CA PHE A 242 -4.10 9.02 9.32
C PHE A 242 -4.95 9.39 8.11
N THR A 243 -5.28 10.67 8.01
CA THR A 243 -5.84 11.28 6.80
C THR A 243 -4.69 11.80 5.96
N CYS A 244 -4.58 11.31 4.73
CA CYS A 244 -3.47 11.57 3.84
C CYS A 244 -3.98 12.17 2.52
N ARG A 245 -3.32 13.22 2.03
CA ARG A 245 -3.59 13.84 0.74
C ARG A 245 -2.57 13.36 -0.29
N GLN A 246 -3.02 12.78 -1.41
CA GLN A 246 -2.13 12.39 -2.48
C GLN A 246 -1.37 13.60 -3.03
N ARG A 247 -0.06 13.48 -3.09
CA ARG A 247 0.89 14.43 -3.63
C ARG A 247 2.08 13.69 -4.22
N THR A 248 2.76 14.28 -5.19
CA THR A 248 4.09 13.80 -5.58
C THR A 248 5.06 13.92 -4.40
N LEU A 249 6.12 13.13 -4.41
CA LEU A 249 7.12 13.25 -3.33
C LEU A 249 7.72 14.65 -3.28
N ALA A 250 8.00 15.27 -4.43
CA ALA A 250 8.51 16.65 -4.49
C ALA A 250 7.57 17.64 -3.78
N GLU A 251 6.26 17.60 -4.08
CA GLU A 251 5.26 18.44 -3.41
C GLU A 251 5.17 18.15 -1.90
N CYS A 252 5.29 16.88 -1.49
CA CYS A 252 5.32 16.53 -0.06
C CYS A 252 6.49 17.18 0.65
N LEU A 253 7.69 17.14 0.04
CA LEU A 253 8.92 17.67 0.62
C LEU A 253 8.96 19.20 0.57
N GLU A 254 8.40 19.81 -0.48
CA GLU A 254 8.25 21.26 -0.57
C GLU A 254 7.34 21.80 0.56
N GLY A 255 6.27 21.07 0.89
CA GLY A 255 5.37 21.43 1.99
C GLY A 255 5.98 21.40 3.39
N LEU A 256 7.22 20.95 3.56
CA LEU A 256 7.93 20.96 4.85
C LEU A 256 8.52 22.33 5.21
N GLY A 257 8.57 23.26 4.28
CA GLY A 257 9.08 24.63 4.42
C GLY A 257 10.57 24.76 4.13
#